data_34305ec8862c89d05dc343e3f9c9c82b
#
_entry.id   34305ec8862c89d05dc343e3f9c9c82b
#
_cell.length_a   1.000
_cell.length_b   1.000
_cell.length_c   1.000
_cell.angle_alpha   90.00
_cell.angle_beta   90.00
_cell.angle_gamma   90.00
#
_symmetry.space_group_name_H-M   'P 1'
#
loop_
_entity.id
_entity.type
_entity.pdbx_description
1 polymer ?
#
loop_
_entity_poly.entity_id
_entity_poly.type
_entity_poly.pdbx_seq_one_letter_code
_entity_poly.pdbx_strand_id
1 'polypeptide(L)'
;MQTRAIPSSNEPLPVVGLGTYRGFDVAPEDPAYKQLPGVLRALFEKGGTVIDSSPMYGRAEENTGELLSIHEPRSPAFLATKVWTRGREEGIAQMEQSFKLLQTDRIDLMQIHNLLDWQIHLPTLRHMKEQGRIRYIGITHYTPSAYEEVEAVLKAEPLDFLQINYALDDRGVEKRILPLCRERGVAVICNRPFGGGGLLGRLKDKPLPGWAAQVGVKTWPQLALKFLLSHSAVTCVIPGTGNPRYMAENAGAGFGPALTDAQRYQLIALVE
;
A
#
# COMPACT_ATOMS: atom_id res chain seq x y z
N MET A 1 0.54 -2.43 -16.50
CA MET A 1 0.53 -1.39 -15.45
C MET A 1 1.83 -0.62 -15.47
N GLN A 2 1.82 0.68 -15.16
CA GLN A 2 3.04 1.47 -14.97
C GLN A 2 3.81 1.00 -13.74
N THR A 3 5.12 1.24 -13.74
CA THR A 3 6.00 0.96 -12.59
C THR A 3 6.75 2.23 -12.19
N ARG A 4 7.21 2.27 -10.94
CA ARG A 4 8.14 3.27 -10.41
C ARG A 4 9.28 2.57 -9.69
N ALA A 5 10.48 3.10 -9.84
CA ALA A 5 11.65 2.55 -9.17
C ALA A 5 11.55 2.72 -7.65
N ILE A 6 11.90 1.69 -6.91
CA ILE A 6 12.23 1.78 -5.48
C ILE A 6 13.58 2.51 -5.40
N PRO A 7 13.69 3.70 -4.78
CA PRO A 7 14.89 4.51 -4.88
C PRO A 7 16.17 3.81 -4.36
N SER A 8 16.05 2.98 -3.33
CA SER A 8 17.20 2.28 -2.72
C SER A 8 17.78 1.15 -3.57
N SER A 9 17.03 0.62 -4.55
CA SER A 9 17.46 -0.54 -5.36
C SER A 9 17.31 -0.36 -6.87
N ASN A 10 16.57 0.66 -7.32
CA ASN A 10 16.10 0.84 -8.70
C ASN A 10 15.19 -0.28 -9.23
N GLU A 11 14.71 -1.17 -8.36
CA GLU A 11 13.74 -2.20 -8.74
C GLU A 11 12.40 -1.57 -9.14
N PRO A 12 11.82 -1.96 -10.30
CA PRO A 12 10.52 -1.44 -10.73
C PRO A 12 9.39 -2.04 -9.88
N LEU A 13 8.61 -1.19 -9.21
CA LEU A 13 7.43 -1.58 -8.44
C LEU A 13 6.16 -1.11 -9.16
N PRO A 14 5.14 -1.98 -9.38
CA PRO A 14 3.86 -1.58 -9.93
C PRO A 14 3.19 -0.51 -9.09
N VAL A 15 2.58 0.48 -9.76
CA VAL A 15 2.03 1.66 -9.08
C VAL A 15 0.72 1.40 -8.33
N VAL A 16 0.04 0.27 -8.57
CA VAL A 16 -1.16 -0.15 -7.82
C VAL A 16 -0.95 -1.54 -7.26
N GLY A 17 -1.15 -1.67 -5.96
CA GLY A 17 -1.17 -2.91 -5.20
C GLY A 17 -2.53 -3.16 -4.56
N LEU A 18 -2.55 -4.08 -3.60
CA LEU A 18 -3.71 -4.52 -2.83
C LEU A 18 -3.42 -4.36 -1.34
N GLY A 19 -4.28 -3.62 -0.61
CA GLY A 19 -4.36 -3.69 0.84
C GLY A 19 -5.33 -4.78 1.28
N THR A 20 -4.93 -5.63 2.22
CA THR A 20 -5.74 -6.77 2.67
C THR A 20 -6.67 -6.45 3.84
N TYR A 21 -6.52 -5.29 4.47
CA TYR A 21 -7.34 -4.88 5.62
C TYR A 21 -8.85 -5.02 5.34
N ARG A 22 -9.57 -5.70 6.23
CA ARG A 22 -10.99 -6.07 6.13
C ARG A 22 -11.36 -6.97 4.95
N GLY A 23 -10.81 -6.75 3.75
CA GLY A 23 -11.18 -7.52 2.57
C GLY A 23 -10.73 -8.98 2.63
N PHE A 24 -9.62 -9.24 3.32
CA PHE A 24 -9.05 -10.58 3.50
C PHE A 24 -9.23 -11.14 4.92
N ASP A 25 -9.82 -10.38 5.84
CA ASP A 25 -10.18 -10.87 7.18
C ASP A 25 -11.54 -11.57 7.14
N VAL A 26 -11.58 -12.73 6.54
CA VAL A 26 -12.80 -13.55 6.36
C VAL A 26 -12.53 -15.00 6.70
N ALA A 27 -13.53 -15.68 7.27
CA ALA A 27 -13.41 -17.11 7.53
C ALA A 27 -13.51 -17.91 6.22
N PRO A 28 -12.86 -19.10 6.11
CA PRO A 28 -12.93 -19.93 4.90
C PRO A 28 -14.36 -20.35 4.51
N GLU A 29 -15.25 -20.45 5.48
CA GLU A 29 -16.67 -20.78 5.28
C GLU A 29 -17.50 -19.62 4.75
N ASP A 30 -17.01 -18.38 4.90
CA ASP A 30 -17.70 -17.17 4.43
C ASP A 30 -17.75 -17.17 2.89
N PRO A 31 -18.91 -16.91 2.28
CA PRO A 31 -19.03 -16.75 0.83
C PRO A 31 -18.05 -15.69 0.25
N ALA A 32 -17.65 -14.70 1.03
CA ALA A 32 -16.67 -13.68 0.62
C ALA A 32 -15.28 -14.29 0.39
N TYR A 33 -14.89 -15.34 1.13
CA TYR A 33 -13.61 -16.03 0.93
C TYR A 33 -13.46 -16.56 -0.50
N LYS A 34 -14.53 -17.09 -1.09
CA LYS A 34 -14.54 -17.61 -2.46
C LYS A 34 -14.24 -16.57 -3.54
N GLN A 35 -14.33 -15.28 -3.19
CA GLN A 35 -13.99 -14.19 -4.11
C GLN A 35 -12.50 -13.84 -4.11
N LEU A 36 -11.77 -14.15 -3.02
CA LEU A 36 -10.38 -13.71 -2.83
C LEU A 36 -9.41 -14.20 -3.91
N PRO A 37 -9.49 -15.45 -4.43
CA PRO A 37 -8.66 -15.87 -5.57
C PRO A 37 -8.86 -14.98 -6.79
N GLY A 38 -10.10 -14.54 -7.03
CA GLY A 38 -10.44 -13.61 -8.11
C GLY A 38 -9.84 -12.21 -7.90
N VAL A 39 -9.71 -11.76 -6.64
CA VAL A 39 -9.05 -10.47 -6.31
C VAL A 39 -7.57 -10.52 -6.68
N LEU A 40 -6.86 -11.58 -6.27
CA LEU A 40 -5.44 -11.76 -6.61
C LEU A 40 -5.23 -11.87 -8.12
N ARG A 41 -6.06 -12.66 -8.80
CA ARG A 41 -6.03 -12.79 -10.25
C ARG A 41 -6.23 -11.44 -10.95
N ALA A 42 -7.22 -10.66 -10.53
CA ALA A 42 -7.48 -9.34 -11.11
C ALA A 42 -6.32 -8.36 -10.92
N LEU A 43 -5.58 -8.43 -9.80
CA LEU A 43 -4.36 -7.67 -9.57
C LEU A 43 -3.26 -8.12 -10.54
N PHE A 44 -2.95 -9.41 -10.58
CA PHE A 44 -1.83 -9.96 -11.35
C PHE A 44 -2.02 -9.83 -12.85
N GLU A 45 -3.23 -10.08 -13.38
CA GLU A 45 -3.57 -9.90 -14.80
C GLU A 45 -3.36 -8.45 -15.28
N LYS A 46 -3.44 -7.48 -14.38
CA LYS A 46 -3.14 -6.07 -14.67
C LYS A 46 -1.67 -5.70 -14.42
N GLY A 47 -0.83 -6.66 -14.01
CA GLY A 47 0.59 -6.45 -13.72
C GLY A 47 0.87 -5.79 -12.38
N GLY A 48 -0.09 -5.78 -11.45
CA GLY A 48 0.14 -5.42 -10.05
C GLY A 48 0.75 -6.60 -9.30
N THR A 49 1.63 -6.35 -8.33
CA THR A 49 2.32 -7.40 -7.56
C THR A 49 2.31 -7.15 -6.07
N VAL A 50 2.14 -5.91 -5.63
CA VAL A 50 2.21 -5.54 -4.21
C VAL A 50 0.96 -6.03 -3.46
N ILE A 51 1.16 -6.81 -2.41
CA ILE A 51 0.13 -7.24 -1.46
C ILE A 51 0.57 -6.82 -0.08
N ASP A 52 -0.17 -5.88 0.54
CA ASP A 52 0.13 -5.33 1.86
C ASP A 52 -0.81 -5.90 2.91
N SER A 53 -0.24 -6.57 3.91
CA SER A 53 -0.95 -7.17 5.05
C SER A 53 -0.43 -6.65 6.38
N SER A 54 -0.92 -7.22 7.49
CA SER A 54 -0.46 -6.95 8.84
C SER A 54 -0.98 -8.02 9.81
N PRO A 55 -0.22 -8.38 10.86
CA PRO A 55 -0.69 -9.29 11.91
C PRO A 55 -1.94 -8.78 12.63
N MET A 56 -2.23 -7.48 12.61
CA MET A 56 -3.46 -6.92 13.20
C MET A 56 -4.70 -7.02 12.28
N TYR A 57 -4.57 -7.57 11.07
CA TYR A 57 -5.66 -7.67 10.10
C TYR A 57 -6.40 -9.01 10.18
N GLY A 58 -6.53 -9.58 11.39
CA GLY A 58 -7.20 -10.85 11.61
C GLY A 58 -6.59 -11.99 10.78
N ARG A 59 -7.37 -12.62 9.93
CA ARG A 59 -6.95 -13.74 9.08
C ARG A 59 -6.24 -13.35 7.78
N ALA A 60 -5.99 -12.07 7.56
CA ALA A 60 -5.53 -11.59 6.25
C ALA A 60 -4.18 -12.19 5.82
N GLU A 61 -3.21 -12.36 6.74
CA GLU A 61 -1.92 -12.99 6.42
C GLU A 61 -2.09 -14.48 6.09
N GLU A 62 -2.88 -15.21 6.88
CA GLU A 62 -3.19 -16.63 6.67
C GLU A 62 -3.85 -16.84 5.30
N ASN A 63 -4.93 -16.08 5.03
CA ASN A 63 -5.66 -16.18 3.77
C ASN A 63 -4.78 -15.79 2.56
N THR A 64 -3.92 -14.79 2.71
CA THR A 64 -2.97 -14.39 1.65
C THR A 64 -1.98 -15.51 1.37
N GLY A 65 -1.36 -16.09 2.39
CA GLY A 65 -0.39 -17.18 2.26
C GLY A 65 -1.00 -18.41 1.61
N GLU A 66 -2.18 -18.84 2.08
CA GLU A 66 -2.91 -19.99 1.53
C GLU A 66 -3.23 -19.79 0.05
N LEU A 67 -3.81 -18.65 -0.30
CA LEU A 67 -4.22 -18.37 -1.68
C LEU A 67 -3.02 -18.26 -2.64
N LEU A 68 -1.90 -17.71 -2.20
CA LEU A 68 -0.69 -17.64 -3.01
C LEU A 68 -0.01 -19.01 -3.17
N SER A 69 -0.13 -19.92 -2.19
CA SER A 69 0.43 -21.27 -2.30
C SER A 69 -0.29 -22.13 -3.32
N ILE A 70 -1.57 -21.88 -3.55
CA ILE A 70 -2.41 -22.63 -4.51
C ILE A 70 -2.12 -22.19 -5.96
N HIS A 71 -1.69 -20.95 -6.18
CA HIS A 71 -1.40 -20.42 -7.52
C HIS A 71 0.05 -20.71 -7.92
N GLU A 72 0.25 -21.74 -8.75
CA GLU A 72 1.54 -22.07 -9.38
C GLU A 72 1.65 -21.42 -10.78
N PRO A 73 2.81 -20.88 -11.16
CA PRO A 73 3.98 -20.59 -10.32
C PRO A 73 3.66 -19.51 -9.31
N ARG A 74 4.26 -19.60 -8.12
CA ARG A 74 4.14 -18.55 -7.11
C ARG A 74 4.33 -17.22 -7.81
N SER A 75 3.23 -16.57 -8.01
CA SER A 75 3.10 -15.34 -8.77
C SER A 75 4.13 -14.32 -8.30
N PRO A 76 4.50 -13.32 -9.09
CA PRO A 76 5.50 -12.30 -8.76
C PRO A 76 5.06 -11.39 -7.59
N ALA A 77 4.40 -11.95 -6.57
CA ALA A 77 3.89 -11.20 -5.43
C ALA A 77 5.04 -10.53 -4.67
N PHE A 78 4.97 -9.22 -4.56
CA PHE A 78 5.77 -8.42 -3.63
C PHE A 78 5.01 -8.39 -2.30
N LEU A 79 5.46 -9.18 -1.33
CA LEU A 79 4.80 -9.33 -0.04
C LEU A 79 5.27 -8.27 0.95
N ALA A 80 4.33 -7.44 1.40
CA ALA A 80 4.54 -6.46 2.46
C ALA A 80 3.69 -6.82 3.68
N THR A 81 4.33 -6.82 4.86
CA THR A 81 3.64 -6.94 6.14
C THR A 81 4.30 -6.06 7.20
N LYS A 82 3.91 -6.23 8.47
CA LYS A 82 4.26 -5.28 9.53
C LYS A 82 4.59 -6.02 10.83
N VAL A 83 5.30 -5.35 11.73
CA VAL A 83 5.36 -5.71 13.15
C VAL A 83 4.51 -4.70 13.94
N TRP A 84 3.65 -5.21 14.81
CA TRP A 84 2.73 -4.43 15.62
C TRP A 84 2.55 -5.03 17.02
N THR A 85 3.59 -4.92 17.82
CA THR A 85 3.62 -5.32 19.23
C THR A 85 4.70 -4.54 19.96
N ARG A 86 4.73 -4.63 21.29
CA ARG A 86 5.80 -4.04 22.12
C ARG A 86 6.79 -5.11 22.51
N GLY A 87 8.05 -4.68 22.72
CA GLY A 87 9.11 -5.56 23.13
C GLY A 87 9.80 -6.29 21.97
N ARG A 88 11.08 -6.62 22.21
CA ARG A 88 11.92 -7.23 21.17
C ARG A 88 11.54 -8.68 20.89
N GLU A 89 11.35 -9.48 21.94
CA GLU A 89 11.07 -10.91 21.82
C GLU A 89 9.70 -11.14 21.18
N GLU A 90 8.69 -10.39 21.63
CA GLU A 90 7.35 -10.39 21.07
C GLU A 90 7.34 -9.94 19.61
N GLY A 91 8.16 -8.93 19.26
CA GLY A 91 8.32 -8.48 17.90
C GLY A 91 8.90 -9.55 16.99
N ILE A 92 9.95 -10.23 17.45
CA ILE A 92 10.55 -11.36 16.73
C ILE A 92 9.51 -12.48 16.56
N ALA A 93 8.83 -12.88 17.63
CA ALA A 93 7.82 -13.93 17.57
C ALA A 93 6.67 -13.58 16.60
N GLN A 94 6.21 -12.32 16.58
CA GLN A 94 5.17 -11.87 15.66
C GLN A 94 5.65 -11.89 14.20
N MET A 95 6.87 -11.44 13.92
CA MET A 95 7.45 -11.50 12.57
C MET A 95 7.62 -12.96 12.11
N GLU A 96 8.11 -13.87 12.97
CA GLU A 96 8.20 -15.30 12.66
C GLU A 96 6.81 -15.91 12.36
N GLN A 97 5.78 -15.47 13.09
CA GLN A 97 4.41 -15.90 12.80
C GLN A 97 3.92 -15.40 11.45
N SER A 98 4.27 -14.16 11.05
CA SER A 98 3.93 -13.63 9.72
C SER A 98 4.57 -14.46 8.59
N PHE A 99 5.83 -14.91 8.74
CA PHE A 99 6.45 -15.83 7.77
C PHE A 99 5.66 -17.14 7.62
N LYS A 100 5.20 -17.71 8.75
CA LYS A 100 4.40 -18.95 8.74
C LYS A 100 3.04 -18.76 8.10
N LEU A 101 2.32 -17.68 8.46
CA LEU A 101 0.99 -17.38 7.94
C LEU A 101 1.03 -17.05 6.44
N LEU A 102 2.00 -16.27 6.01
CA LEU A 102 2.23 -15.94 4.60
C LEU A 102 2.85 -17.09 3.79
N GLN A 103 3.21 -18.21 4.46
CA GLN A 103 3.80 -19.41 3.86
C GLN A 103 5.02 -19.09 2.98
N THR A 104 5.93 -18.26 3.50
CA THR A 104 7.12 -17.81 2.78
C THR A 104 8.35 -17.81 3.69
N ASP A 105 9.51 -18.04 3.12
CA ASP A 105 10.81 -17.89 3.78
C ASP A 105 11.43 -16.49 3.57
N ARG A 106 10.82 -15.66 2.69
CA ARG A 106 11.26 -14.29 2.43
C ARG A 106 10.08 -13.33 2.25
N ILE A 107 10.08 -12.27 3.04
CA ILE A 107 9.15 -11.14 2.91
C ILE A 107 9.86 -9.99 2.19
N ASP A 108 9.19 -9.35 1.22
CA ASP A 108 9.81 -8.26 0.47
C ASP A 108 9.93 -6.99 1.31
N LEU A 109 8.88 -6.60 2.01
CA LEU A 109 8.86 -5.40 2.84
C LEU A 109 8.32 -5.70 4.24
N MET A 110 9.16 -5.56 5.25
CA MET A 110 8.74 -5.58 6.65
C MET A 110 8.70 -4.16 7.21
N GLN A 111 7.56 -3.78 7.79
CA GLN A 111 7.31 -2.41 8.24
C GLN A 111 7.01 -2.35 9.74
N ILE A 112 7.40 -1.26 10.39
CA ILE A 112 7.00 -0.98 11.77
C ILE A 112 5.66 -0.25 11.74
N HIS A 113 4.62 -0.89 12.27
CA HIS A 113 3.24 -0.41 12.20
C HIS A 113 2.99 0.71 13.20
N ASN A 114 2.57 1.86 12.70
CA ASN A 114 2.24 3.06 13.50
C ASN A 114 3.37 3.51 14.43
N LEU A 115 4.62 3.32 14.02
CA LEU A 115 5.83 3.64 14.79
C LEU A 115 5.91 2.96 16.16
N LEU A 116 5.09 1.92 16.42
CA LEU A 116 5.06 1.25 17.71
C LEU A 116 6.41 0.59 18.02
N ASP A 117 7.06 1.02 19.11
CA ASP A 117 8.38 0.54 19.56
C ASP A 117 9.44 0.52 18.44
N TRP A 118 9.43 1.53 17.55
CA TRP A 118 10.26 1.54 16.35
C TRP A 118 11.77 1.44 16.67
N GLN A 119 12.25 2.06 17.77
CA GLN A 119 13.64 1.99 18.18
C GLN A 119 14.07 0.55 18.55
N ILE A 120 13.11 -0.25 19.08
CA ILE A 120 13.33 -1.64 19.48
C ILE A 120 13.30 -2.56 18.26
N HIS A 121 12.37 -2.34 17.34
CA HIS A 121 12.17 -3.22 16.19
C HIS A 121 13.17 -2.97 15.05
N LEU A 122 13.58 -1.72 14.82
CA LEU A 122 14.44 -1.37 13.69
C LEU A 122 15.78 -2.14 13.64
N PRO A 123 16.51 -2.34 14.77
CA PRO A 123 17.70 -3.20 14.77
C PRO A 123 17.41 -4.65 14.34
N THR A 124 16.28 -5.20 14.78
CA THR A 124 15.85 -6.56 14.38
C THR A 124 15.56 -6.64 12.88
N LEU A 125 14.87 -5.66 12.32
CA LEU A 125 14.60 -5.60 10.88
C LEU A 125 15.90 -5.51 10.08
N ARG A 126 16.87 -4.70 10.53
CA ARG A 126 18.19 -4.61 9.89
C ARG A 126 18.92 -5.96 9.87
N HIS A 127 18.91 -6.66 11.00
CA HIS A 127 19.50 -7.99 11.08
C HIS A 127 18.80 -8.99 10.14
N MET A 128 17.47 -9.00 10.07
CA MET A 128 16.72 -9.84 9.13
C MET A 128 17.02 -9.49 7.67
N LYS A 129 17.25 -8.21 7.36
CA LYS A 129 17.66 -7.77 6.03
C LYS A 129 19.07 -8.25 5.67
N GLU A 130 20.01 -8.18 6.59
CA GLU A 130 21.38 -8.73 6.43
C GLU A 130 21.36 -10.23 6.19
N GLN A 131 20.46 -10.96 6.83
CA GLN A 131 20.23 -12.39 6.63
C GLN A 131 19.50 -12.72 5.30
N GLY A 132 19.03 -11.73 4.56
CA GLY A 132 18.26 -11.92 3.32
C GLY A 132 16.83 -12.42 3.54
N ARG A 133 16.33 -12.46 4.77
CA ARG A 133 14.97 -12.86 5.13
C ARG A 133 13.93 -11.82 4.77
N ILE A 134 14.30 -10.54 4.85
CA ILE A 134 13.51 -9.43 4.31
C ILE A 134 14.38 -8.65 3.33
N ARG A 135 13.73 -7.97 2.36
CA ARG A 135 14.44 -7.21 1.33
C ARG A 135 14.48 -5.72 1.66
N TYR A 136 13.38 -5.20 2.15
CA TYR A 136 13.20 -3.78 2.42
C TYR A 136 12.64 -3.57 3.83
N ILE A 137 13.01 -2.43 4.40
CA ILE A 137 12.56 -1.96 5.72
C ILE A 137 11.72 -0.70 5.53
N GLY A 138 10.57 -0.64 6.21
CA GLY A 138 9.72 0.54 6.19
C GLY A 138 9.14 0.88 7.56
N ILE A 139 8.51 2.04 7.61
CA ILE A 139 7.65 2.47 8.71
C ILE A 139 6.27 2.81 8.16
N THR A 140 5.24 2.73 9.00
CA THR A 140 3.89 3.12 8.60
C THR A 140 3.23 4.03 9.61
N HIS A 141 2.37 4.92 9.11
CA HIS A 141 1.34 5.58 9.90
C HIS A 141 0.12 5.90 9.03
N TYR A 142 -1.00 6.32 9.66
CA TYR A 142 -2.24 6.60 8.93
C TYR A 142 -2.99 7.85 9.42
N THR A 143 -2.38 8.64 10.32
CA THR A 143 -3.02 9.85 10.87
C THR A 143 -2.09 11.07 10.76
N PRO A 144 -2.64 12.26 10.48
CA PRO A 144 -1.85 13.50 10.43
C PRO A 144 -1.16 13.86 11.76
N SER A 145 -1.71 13.44 12.89
CA SER A 145 -1.14 13.71 14.22
C SER A 145 0.26 13.10 14.42
N ALA A 146 0.62 12.08 13.65
CA ALA A 146 1.92 11.44 13.73
C ALA A 146 2.98 12.03 12.78
N TYR A 147 2.65 13.02 11.97
CA TYR A 147 3.56 13.51 10.93
C TYR A 147 4.88 14.07 11.48
N GLU A 148 4.88 14.70 12.65
CA GLU A 148 6.12 15.17 13.29
C GLU A 148 7.05 14.00 13.66
N GLU A 149 6.49 12.94 14.24
CA GLU A 149 7.27 11.74 14.60
C GLU A 149 7.76 11.00 13.35
N VAL A 150 6.89 10.82 12.34
CA VAL A 150 7.27 10.24 11.03
C VAL A 150 8.42 11.01 10.41
N GLU A 151 8.35 12.35 10.40
CA GLU A 151 9.40 13.20 9.87
C GLU A 151 10.72 13.06 10.64
N ALA A 152 10.65 12.99 11.98
CA ALA A 152 11.83 12.80 12.81
C ALA A 152 12.52 11.46 12.51
N VAL A 153 11.75 10.37 12.37
CA VAL A 153 12.29 9.05 12.03
C VAL A 153 12.88 9.04 10.61
N LEU A 154 12.18 9.62 9.63
CA LEU A 154 12.70 9.73 8.25
C LEU A 154 14.03 10.51 8.15
N LYS A 155 14.24 11.50 9.04
CA LYS A 155 15.50 12.25 9.10
C LYS A 155 16.62 11.49 9.79
N ALA A 156 16.30 10.73 10.81
CA ALA A 156 17.27 10.04 11.65
C ALA A 156 17.74 8.70 11.06
N GLU A 157 16.84 7.97 10.38
CA GLU A 157 17.04 6.58 10.04
C GLU A 157 17.04 6.33 8.52
N PRO A 158 17.95 5.49 8.00
CA PRO A 158 17.89 5.03 6.62
C PRO A 158 16.75 4.00 6.48
N LEU A 159 15.75 4.34 5.69
CA LEU A 159 14.57 3.52 5.40
C LEU A 159 14.41 3.35 3.89
N ASP A 160 13.88 2.18 3.47
CA ASP A 160 13.55 1.94 2.08
C ASP A 160 12.15 2.44 1.72
N PHE A 161 11.20 2.33 2.68
CA PHE A 161 9.79 2.65 2.47
C PHE A 161 9.16 3.45 3.61
N LEU A 162 8.25 4.31 3.22
CA LEU A 162 7.22 4.88 4.09
C LEU A 162 5.84 4.48 3.57
N GLN A 163 4.97 3.94 4.43
CA GLN A 163 3.55 3.79 4.14
C GLN A 163 2.75 4.83 4.92
N ILE A 164 2.00 5.71 4.23
CA ILE A 164 1.34 6.86 4.85
C ILE A 164 -0.04 7.12 4.23
N ASN A 165 -0.96 7.70 5.01
CA ASN A 165 -2.26 8.14 4.50
C ASN A 165 -2.11 9.25 3.46
N TYR A 166 -2.78 9.06 2.33
CA TYR A 166 -2.89 10.08 1.30
C TYR A 166 -4.15 9.83 0.48
N ALA A 167 -5.00 10.84 0.35
CA ALA A 167 -6.23 10.82 -0.42
C ALA A 167 -6.51 12.19 -1.04
N LEU A 168 -7.42 12.26 -1.99
CA LEU A 168 -7.83 13.52 -2.61
C LEU A 168 -8.36 14.54 -1.58
N ASP A 169 -9.00 14.06 -0.53
CA ASP A 169 -9.53 14.85 0.60
C ASP A 169 -8.65 14.82 1.86
N ASP A 170 -7.47 14.21 1.79
CA ASP A 170 -6.49 14.15 2.88
C ASP A 170 -5.07 14.33 2.30
N ARG A 171 -4.66 15.59 2.12
CA ARG A 171 -3.43 15.98 1.42
C ARG A 171 -2.32 16.51 2.32
N GLY A 172 -2.47 16.37 3.63
CA GLY A 172 -1.51 16.93 4.60
C GLY A 172 -0.06 16.50 4.37
N VAL A 173 0.15 15.29 3.86
CA VAL A 173 1.48 14.73 3.54
C VAL A 173 2.23 15.49 2.43
N GLU A 174 1.52 16.21 1.54
CA GLU A 174 2.13 16.96 0.44
C GLU A 174 3.03 18.10 0.94
N LYS A 175 2.75 18.64 2.14
CA LYS A 175 3.45 19.81 2.68
C LYS A 175 4.91 19.53 3.06
N ARG A 176 5.18 18.38 3.71
CA ARG A 176 6.50 18.07 4.29
C ARG A 176 6.94 16.62 4.04
N ILE A 177 6.07 15.66 4.24
CA ILE A 177 6.42 14.22 4.25
C ILE A 177 6.80 13.74 2.84
N LEU A 178 5.99 13.98 1.82
CA LEU A 178 6.30 13.57 0.45
C LEU A 178 7.56 14.24 -0.11
N PRO A 179 7.78 15.58 0.07
CA PRO A 179 9.05 16.21 -0.27
C PRO A 179 10.27 15.56 0.42
N LEU A 180 10.16 15.27 1.73
CA LEU A 180 11.24 14.64 2.49
C LEU A 180 11.54 13.22 2.00
N CYS A 181 10.51 12.42 1.71
CA CYS A 181 10.72 11.08 1.15
C CYS A 181 11.48 11.12 -0.17
N ARG A 182 11.16 12.07 -1.05
CA ARG A 182 11.89 12.27 -2.32
C ARG A 182 13.34 12.68 -2.09
N GLU A 183 13.58 13.61 -1.16
CA GLU A 183 14.94 14.05 -0.79
C GLU A 183 15.77 12.91 -0.23
N ARG A 184 15.17 12.08 0.62
CA ARG A 184 15.85 10.95 1.30
C ARG A 184 15.91 9.67 0.47
N GLY A 185 15.32 9.64 -0.72
CA GLY A 185 15.28 8.43 -1.54
C GLY A 185 14.43 7.30 -0.92
N VAL A 186 13.32 7.64 -0.26
CA VAL A 186 12.40 6.70 0.37
C VAL A 186 11.18 6.49 -0.53
N ALA A 187 10.86 5.23 -0.85
CA ALA A 187 9.67 4.88 -1.60
C ALA A 187 8.40 5.11 -0.77
N VAL A 188 7.33 5.63 -1.39
CA VAL A 188 6.09 5.92 -0.69
C VAL A 188 4.97 5.00 -1.15
N ILE A 189 4.38 4.27 -0.19
CA ILE A 189 3.14 3.52 -0.36
C ILE A 189 2.00 4.32 0.28
N CYS A 190 0.94 4.61 -0.49
CA CYS A 190 -0.22 5.32 0.04
C CYS A 190 -1.27 4.35 0.55
N ASN A 191 -1.53 4.38 1.86
CA ASN A 191 -2.68 3.72 2.47
C ASN A 191 -3.89 4.66 2.51
N ARG A 192 -5.08 4.11 2.79
CA ARG A 192 -6.36 4.86 2.88
C ARG A 192 -6.63 5.78 1.67
N PRO A 193 -6.39 5.36 0.43
CA PRO A 193 -6.42 6.23 -0.74
C PRO A 193 -7.81 6.83 -1.04
N PHE A 194 -8.85 6.38 -0.34
CA PHE A 194 -10.23 6.87 -0.41
C PHE A 194 -10.69 7.56 0.88
N GLY A 195 -9.77 8.16 1.66
CA GLY A 195 -10.11 8.87 2.89
C GLY A 195 -10.80 7.99 3.94
N GLY A 196 -10.42 6.69 4.03
CA GLY A 196 -11.10 5.72 4.89
C GLY A 196 -12.49 5.31 4.40
N GLY A 197 -12.85 5.61 3.15
CA GLY A 197 -14.10 5.25 2.49
C GLY A 197 -15.10 6.38 2.31
N GLY A 198 -14.99 7.48 3.05
CA GLY A 198 -15.94 8.60 2.98
C GLY A 198 -15.89 9.38 1.67
N LEU A 199 -14.73 9.47 1.03
CA LEU A 199 -14.53 10.20 -0.22
C LEU A 199 -15.45 9.69 -1.35
N LEU A 200 -15.49 8.39 -1.58
CA LEU A 200 -16.27 7.79 -2.67
C LEU A 200 -17.78 8.01 -2.47
N GLY A 201 -18.24 7.98 -1.23
CA GLY A 201 -19.64 8.29 -0.91
C GLY A 201 -20.04 9.71 -1.31
N ARG A 202 -19.14 10.69 -1.13
CA ARG A 202 -19.38 12.10 -1.51
C ARG A 202 -19.27 12.35 -3.02
N LEU A 203 -18.59 11.48 -3.75
CA LEU A 203 -18.33 11.63 -5.18
C LEU A 203 -19.29 10.81 -6.06
N LYS A 204 -19.98 9.80 -5.53
CA LYS A 204 -20.73 8.80 -6.31
C LYS A 204 -21.78 9.41 -7.27
N ASP A 205 -22.41 10.51 -6.85
CA ASP A 205 -23.48 11.16 -7.63
C ASP A 205 -22.96 12.39 -8.44
N LYS A 206 -21.67 12.68 -8.37
CA LYS A 206 -21.04 13.74 -9.17
C LYS A 206 -20.61 13.19 -10.53
N PRO A 207 -20.82 13.92 -11.63
CA PRO A 207 -20.27 13.53 -12.94
C PRO A 207 -18.74 13.59 -12.88
N LEU A 208 -18.09 12.69 -13.61
CA LEU A 208 -16.64 12.80 -13.84
C LEU A 208 -16.33 14.08 -14.64
N PRO A 209 -15.16 14.71 -14.40
CA PRO A 209 -14.69 15.79 -15.25
C PRO A 209 -14.64 15.37 -16.74
N GLY A 210 -14.99 16.26 -17.66
CA GLY A 210 -15.06 15.96 -19.08
C GLY A 210 -13.75 15.45 -19.70
N TRP A 211 -12.62 15.75 -19.06
CA TRP A 211 -11.29 15.27 -19.48
C TRP A 211 -10.91 13.88 -18.91
N ALA A 212 -11.72 13.28 -18.04
CA ALA A 212 -11.38 12.01 -17.39
C ALA A 212 -11.03 10.89 -18.38
N ALA A 213 -11.75 10.81 -19.50
CA ALA A 213 -11.47 9.85 -20.56
C ALA A 213 -10.09 10.05 -21.21
N GLN A 214 -9.58 11.27 -21.27
CA GLN A 214 -8.26 11.58 -21.87
C GLN A 214 -7.11 10.97 -21.05
N VAL A 215 -7.31 10.77 -19.75
CA VAL A 215 -6.35 10.12 -18.83
C VAL A 215 -6.67 8.65 -18.59
N GLY A 216 -7.57 8.05 -19.40
CA GLY A 216 -7.93 6.64 -19.32
C GLY A 216 -8.79 6.25 -18.13
N VAL A 217 -9.48 7.19 -17.50
CA VAL A 217 -10.28 7.00 -16.29
C VAL A 217 -11.77 6.96 -16.65
N LYS A 218 -12.50 6.00 -16.05
CA LYS A 218 -13.93 5.78 -16.28
C LYS A 218 -14.77 5.89 -15.01
N THR A 219 -14.15 5.96 -13.83
CA THR A 219 -14.83 5.95 -12.53
C THR A 219 -14.12 6.83 -11.52
N TRP A 220 -14.83 7.23 -10.48
CA TRP A 220 -14.27 8.01 -9.37
C TRP A 220 -13.17 7.28 -8.59
N PRO A 221 -13.28 5.97 -8.28
CA PRO A 221 -12.15 5.24 -7.68
C PRO A 221 -10.88 5.33 -8.51
N GLN A 222 -10.95 5.12 -9.82
CA GLN A 222 -9.80 5.27 -10.71
C GLN A 222 -9.23 6.69 -10.70
N LEU A 223 -10.10 7.70 -10.72
CA LEU A 223 -9.66 9.10 -10.75
C LEU A 223 -9.01 9.51 -9.43
N ALA A 224 -9.56 9.08 -8.29
CA ALA A 224 -8.97 9.31 -6.98
C ALA A 224 -7.59 8.66 -6.85
N LEU A 225 -7.42 7.41 -7.29
CA LEU A 225 -6.10 6.75 -7.30
C LEU A 225 -5.13 7.44 -8.25
N LYS A 226 -5.59 7.83 -9.43
CA LYS A 226 -4.76 8.56 -10.41
C LYS A 226 -4.30 9.91 -9.87
N PHE A 227 -5.12 10.61 -9.08
CA PHE A 227 -4.71 11.83 -8.39
C PHE A 227 -3.48 11.61 -7.51
N LEU A 228 -3.46 10.55 -6.70
CA LEU A 228 -2.31 10.20 -5.86
C LEU A 228 -1.10 9.84 -6.73
N LEU A 229 -1.30 8.98 -7.72
CA LEU A 229 -0.25 8.55 -8.64
C LEU A 229 0.32 9.68 -9.49
N SER A 230 -0.37 10.79 -9.62
CA SER A 230 0.15 11.98 -10.33
C SER A 230 1.13 12.80 -9.48
N HIS A 231 1.30 12.47 -8.20
CA HIS A 231 2.36 13.06 -7.37
C HIS A 231 3.66 12.26 -7.54
N SER A 232 4.76 12.95 -7.88
CA SER A 232 6.04 12.32 -8.24
C SER A 232 6.71 11.52 -7.13
N ALA A 233 6.44 11.83 -5.86
CA ALA A 233 6.98 11.11 -4.71
C ALA A 233 6.21 9.81 -4.38
N VAL A 234 5.00 9.60 -4.91
CA VAL A 234 4.22 8.39 -4.64
C VAL A 234 4.75 7.24 -5.48
N THR A 235 5.11 6.13 -4.87
CA THR A 235 5.59 4.92 -5.57
C THR A 235 4.43 3.98 -5.89
N CYS A 236 3.58 3.69 -4.89
CA CYS A 236 2.47 2.74 -5.04
C CYS A 236 1.27 3.18 -4.20
N VAL A 237 0.07 2.86 -4.67
CA VAL A 237 -1.19 2.98 -3.89
C VAL A 237 -1.74 1.59 -3.59
N ILE A 238 -2.30 1.38 -2.38
CA ILE A 238 -2.80 0.07 -1.95
C ILE A 238 -4.28 0.14 -1.53
N PRO A 239 -5.21 0.34 -2.48
CA PRO A 239 -6.64 0.26 -2.17
C PRO A 239 -7.00 -1.13 -1.65
N GLY A 240 -7.75 -1.19 -0.53
CA GLY A 240 -8.22 -2.44 0.05
C GLY A 240 -9.55 -2.89 -0.54
N THR A 241 -9.67 -4.17 -0.93
CA THR A 241 -10.93 -4.76 -1.37
C THR A 241 -10.91 -6.29 -1.30
N GLY A 242 -12.07 -6.90 -0.99
CA GLY A 242 -12.33 -8.34 -1.16
C GLY A 242 -13.13 -8.68 -2.43
N ASN A 243 -13.34 -7.70 -3.34
CA ASN A 243 -14.15 -7.88 -4.53
C ASN A 243 -13.28 -7.82 -5.81
N PRO A 244 -13.26 -8.88 -6.66
CA PRO A 244 -12.45 -8.93 -7.88
C PRO A 244 -12.74 -7.80 -8.86
N ARG A 245 -14.01 -7.40 -8.98
CA ARG A 245 -14.43 -6.31 -9.88
C ARG A 245 -13.82 -4.98 -9.44
N TYR A 246 -13.83 -4.70 -8.13
CA TYR A 246 -13.23 -3.47 -7.60
C TYR A 246 -11.70 -3.50 -7.72
N MET A 247 -11.08 -4.68 -7.57
CA MET A 247 -9.64 -4.78 -7.79
C MET A 247 -9.26 -4.50 -9.24
N ALA A 248 -9.97 -5.09 -10.20
CA ALA A 248 -9.77 -4.82 -11.62
C ALA A 248 -9.97 -3.34 -11.98
N GLU A 249 -10.97 -2.71 -11.37
CA GLU A 249 -11.25 -1.27 -11.51
C GLU A 249 -10.10 -0.43 -10.95
N ASN A 250 -9.70 -0.67 -9.70
CA ASN A 250 -8.61 0.05 -9.04
C ASN A 250 -7.29 -0.08 -9.81
N ALA A 251 -6.96 -1.29 -10.26
CA ALA A 251 -5.76 -1.55 -11.07
C ALA A 251 -5.75 -0.76 -12.39
N GLY A 252 -6.93 -0.43 -12.92
CA GLY A 252 -7.09 0.43 -14.09
C GLY A 252 -6.48 1.82 -13.94
N ALA A 253 -6.38 2.35 -12.71
CA ALA A 253 -5.74 3.64 -12.44
C ALA A 253 -4.24 3.66 -12.76
N GLY A 254 -3.59 2.50 -12.79
CA GLY A 254 -2.16 2.35 -13.09
C GLY A 254 -1.80 2.44 -14.58
N PHE A 255 -2.74 2.83 -15.46
CA PHE A 255 -2.53 2.96 -16.92
C PHE A 255 -2.84 4.37 -17.40
N GLY A 256 -2.31 4.72 -18.57
CA GLY A 256 -2.53 6.04 -19.18
C GLY A 256 -1.72 7.17 -18.52
N PRO A 257 -1.83 8.41 -19.02
CA PRO A 257 -1.03 9.53 -18.54
C PRO A 257 -1.39 9.95 -17.11
N ALA A 258 -0.42 10.55 -16.42
CA ALA A 258 -0.65 11.23 -15.15
C ALA A 258 -1.53 12.47 -15.35
N LEU A 259 -2.15 12.96 -14.27
CA LEU A 259 -2.85 14.23 -14.29
C LEU A 259 -1.86 15.40 -14.37
N THR A 260 -2.24 16.41 -15.10
CA THR A 260 -1.56 17.72 -15.07
C THR A 260 -1.87 18.45 -13.76
N ASP A 261 -1.08 19.45 -13.41
CA ASP A 261 -1.32 20.27 -12.21
C ASP A 261 -2.70 20.95 -12.28
N ALA A 262 -3.10 21.45 -13.45
CA ALA A 262 -4.43 22.04 -13.63
C ALA A 262 -5.57 21.04 -13.34
N GLN A 263 -5.43 19.81 -13.79
CA GLN A 263 -6.41 18.75 -13.51
C GLN A 263 -6.42 18.36 -12.02
N ARG A 264 -5.26 18.33 -11.37
CA ARG A 264 -5.16 18.10 -9.92
C ARG A 264 -5.86 19.22 -9.14
N TYR A 265 -5.63 20.51 -9.49
CA TYR A 265 -6.31 21.63 -8.85
C TYR A 265 -7.83 21.60 -9.03
N GLN A 266 -8.31 21.23 -10.22
CA GLN A 266 -9.75 21.06 -10.45
C GLN A 266 -10.37 19.98 -9.54
N LEU A 267 -9.66 18.85 -9.34
CA LEU A 267 -10.15 17.80 -8.44
C LEU A 267 -10.17 18.24 -6.98
N ILE A 268 -9.15 18.98 -6.55
CA ILE A 268 -9.09 19.56 -5.19
C ILE A 268 -10.31 20.44 -4.93
N ALA A 269 -10.60 21.36 -5.84
CA ALA A 269 -11.75 22.26 -5.73
C ALA A 269 -13.12 21.55 -5.73
N LEU A 270 -13.21 20.30 -6.21
CA LEU A 270 -14.45 19.50 -6.16
C LEU A 270 -14.74 18.88 -4.80
N VAL A 271 -13.72 18.75 -3.92
CA VAL A 271 -13.84 18.08 -2.62
C VAL A 271 -13.70 19.02 -1.42
N GLU A 272 -13.21 20.25 -1.64
CA GLU A 272 -13.23 21.37 -0.70
C GLU A 272 -14.60 22.04 -0.65
#